data_63870d4d15be1ccae9086ea6a1ea114a
#
_entry.id   63870d4d15be1ccae9086ea6a1ea114a
#
_cell.length_a   1.000
_cell.length_b   1.000
_cell.length_c   1.000
_cell.angle_alpha   90.00
_cell.angle_beta   90.00
_cell.angle_gamma   90.00
#
_symmetry.space_group_name_H-M   'P 1'
#
loop_
_entity.id
_entity.type
_entity.pdbx_description
1 polymer ?
#
loop_
_entity_poly.entity_id
_entity_poly.type
_entity_poly.pdbx_seq_one_letter_code
_entity_poly.pdbx_strand_id
1 'polypeptide(L)'
;MLRSALLAAACLLCVSAHAETVKFSATMGPDTEVPPKAAPGAAGTATATLDTETRHLDYDASWNGLTGPATMAHFHGPAAPGKNAGVQVKIGDPNPTSPTTGSATLTEEQVAQLTAGQWYANVHTAANPGGEIRGQLTKQ
;
A
#
# COMPACT_ATOMS: atom_id res chain seq x y z
N MET A 1 50.04 36.98 -29.60
CA MET A 1 49.17 35.77 -29.65
C MET A 1 48.44 35.69 -28.33
N LEU A 2 47.19 36.23 -28.27
CA LEU A 2 46.33 36.19 -27.07
C LEU A 2 45.51 34.91 -27.12
N ARG A 3 45.65 34.03 -26.14
CA ARG A 3 44.81 32.85 -25.95
C ARG A 3 43.66 33.20 -25.00
N SER A 4 42.44 33.39 -25.55
CA SER A 4 41.24 33.58 -24.79
C SER A 4 40.78 32.22 -24.24
N ALA A 5 40.79 32.07 -22.91
CA ALA A 5 40.19 30.92 -22.22
C ALA A 5 38.70 31.20 -21.99
N LEU A 6 37.82 30.44 -22.66
CA LEU A 6 36.41 30.44 -22.33
C LEU A 6 36.20 29.57 -21.06
N LEU A 7 35.79 30.21 -19.98
CA LEU A 7 35.22 29.49 -18.82
C LEU A 7 33.77 29.15 -19.14
N ALA A 8 33.46 27.86 -19.30
CA ALA A 8 32.09 27.35 -19.35
C ALA A 8 31.57 27.21 -17.90
N ALA A 9 30.64 28.07 -17.53
CA ALA A 9 29.92 27.96 -16.25
C ALA A 9 28.84 26.88 -16.39
N ALA A 10 29.05 25.73 -15.75
CA ALA A 10 28.03 24.69 -15.63
C ALA A 10 27.02 25.11 -14.54
N CYS A 11 25.84 25.56 -14.94
CA CYS A 11 24.71 25.72 -14.02
C CYS A 11 24.21 24.35 -13.59
N LEU A 12 24.51 23.94 -12.35
CA LEU A 12 23.82 22.84 -11.70
C LEU A 12 22.38 23.32 -11.39
N LEU A 13 21.41 22.82 -12.15
CA LEU A 13 20.01 22.94 -11.81
C LEU A 13 19.74 22.01 -10.61
N CYS A 14 19.69 22.56 -9.41
CA CYS A 14 19.15 21.86 -8.25
C CYS A 14 17.65 21.66 -8.50
N VAL A 15 17.24 20.46 -8.91
CA VAL A 15 15.84 20.05 -8.90
C VAL A 15 15.48 19.87 -7.43
N SER A 16 14.77 20.84 -6.86
CA SER A 16 14.16 20.67 -5.54
C SER A 16 13.11 19.56 -5.66
N ALA A 17 13.36 18.41 -5.03
CA ALA A 17 12.34 17.40 -4.84
C ALA A 17 11.28 18.04 -3.91
N HIS A 18 10.12 18.36 -4.46
CA HIS A 18 8.97 18.77 -3.67
C HIS A 18 8.37 17.53 -3.01
N ALA A 19 8.13 17.61 -1.71
CA ALA A 19 7.32 16.63 -1.01
C ALA A 19 5.96 16.50 -1.71
N GLU A 20 5.65 15.31 -2.18
CA GLU A 20 4.36 15.00 -2.79
C GLU A 20 3.58 14.08 -1.85
N THR A 21 2.33 14.46 -1.58
CA THR A 21 1.39 13.60 -0.88
C THR A 21 0.61 12.77 -1.89
N VAL A 22 0.78 11.46 -1.86
CA VAL A 22 0.13 10.51 -2.76
C VAL A 22 -0.91 9.72 -2.01
N LYS A 23 -2.14 9.68 -2.55
CA LYS A 23 -3.26 8.93 -1.95
C LYS A 23 -3.53 7.65 -2.73
N PHE A 24 -3.89 6.61 -1.97
CA PHE A 24 -4.24 5.30 -2.51
C PHE A 24 -5.55 4.82 -1.90
N SER A 25 -6.29 3.99 -2.62
CA SER A 25 -7.46 3.30 -2.10
C SER A 25 -7.58 1.89 -2.65
N ALA A 26 -8.25 1.03 -1.89
CA ALA A 26 -8.62 -0.32 -2.27
C ALA A 26 -10.05 -0.62 -1.81
N THR A 27 -10.84 -1.22 -2.68
CA THR A 27 -12.08 -1.92 -2.30
C THR A 27 -11.77 -3.39 -2.18
N MET A 28 -12.06 -3.97 -1.02
CA MET A 28 -11.75 -5.37 -0.71
C MET A 28 -13.01 -6.24 -0.81
N GLY A 29 -12.87 -7.38 -1.46
CA GLY A 29 -13.92 -8.39 -1.58
C GLY A 29 -13.35 -9.81 -1.61
N PRO A 30 -14.18 -10.82 -1.42
CA PRO A 30 -13.74 -12.21 -1.39
C PRO A 30 -13.44 -12.78 -2.80
N ASP A 31 -14.04 -12.23 -3.83
CA ASP A 31 -13.87 -12.60 -5.22
C ASP A 31 -12.51 -12.16 -5.81
N THR A 32 -11.88 -11.17 -5.21
CA THR A 32 -10.54 -10.70 -5.56
C THR A 32 -9.42 -11.42 -4.81
N GLU A 33 -9.75 -12.31 -3.88
CA GLU A 33 -8.77 -13.20 -3.24
C GLU A 33 -8.16 -14.20 -4.25
N VAL A 34 -7.00 -14.74 -3.89
CA VAL A 34 -6.28 -15.72 -4.72
C VAL A 34 -5.95 -16.97 -3.88
N PRO A 35 -6.70 -18.05 -4.07
CA PRO A 35 -7.92 -18.18 -4.87
C PRO A 35 -9.13 -17.44 -4.28
N PRO A 36 -10.16 -17.12 -5.10
CA PRO A 36 -11.38 -16.47 -4.63
C PRO A 36 -12.04 -17.24 -3.48
N LYS A 37 -12.72 -16.49 -2.58
CA LYS A 37 -13.35 -17.05 -1.38
C LYS A 37 -14.88 -17.00 -1.46
N ALA A 38 -15.51 -18.01 -0.85
CA ALA A 38 -16.96 -18.07 -0.67
C ALA A 38 -17.32 -17.39 0.68
N ALA A 39 -17.27 -16.06 0.72
CA ALA A 39 -17.64 -15.26 1.87
C ALA A 39 -18.67 -14.18 1.45
N PRO A 40 -19.90 -14.58 1.08
CA PRO A 40 -20.90 -13.63 0.59
C PRO A 40 -21.23 -12.58 1.66
N GLY A 41 -21.17 -11.31 1.27
CA GLY A 41 -21.39 -10.16 2.17
C GLY A 41 -20.14 -9.66 2.89
N ALA A 42 -19.02 -10.38 2.82
CA ALA A 42 -17.74 -9.85 3.31
C ALA A 42 -17.24 -8.74 2.37
N ALA A 43 -16.93 -7.59 2.94
CA ALA A 43 -16.47 -6.41 2.19
C ALA A 43 -15.60 -5.52 3.07
N GLY A 44 -14.77 -4.72 2.44
CA GLY A 44 -13.95 -3.74 3.14
C GLY A 44 -13.37 -2.67 2.22
N THR A 45 -12.76 -1.67 2.84
CA THR A 45 -12.01 -0.62 2.17
C THR A 45 -10.70 -0.37 2.90
N ALA A 46 -9.68 0.02 2.17
CA ALA A 46 -8.46 0.55 2.74
C ALA A 46 -8.07 1.83 2.00
N THR A 47 -7.59 2.82 2.73
CA THR A 47 -6.99 4.03 2.18
C THR A 47 -5.61 4.22 2.75
N ALA A 48 -4.72 4.83 1.99
CA ALA A 48 -3.39 5.17 2.46
C ALA A 48 -2.95 6.52 1.88
N THR A 49 -2.19 7.27 2.67
CA THR A 49 -1.62 8.55 2.29
C THR A 49 -0.12 8.49 2.52
N LEU A 50 0.64 8.64 1.47
CA LEU A 50 2.11 8.59 1.47
C LEU A 50 2.69 10.00 1.32
N ASP A 51 3.52 10.38 2.26
CA ASP A 51 4.47 11.50 2.09
C ASP A 51 5.75 10.95 1.44
N THR A 52 6.04 11.39 0.21
CA THR A 52 7.17 10.85 -0.56
C THR A 52 8.54 11.32 -0.08
N GLU A 53 8.62 12.43 0.64
CA GLU A 53 9.87 12.95 1.19
C GLU A 53 10.29 12.18 2.45
N THR A 54 9.35 12.04 3.38
CA THR A 54 9.57 11.34 4.65
C THR A 54 9.38 9.84 4.54
N ARG A 55 8.74 9.36 3.48
CA ARG A 55 8.29 7.99 3.26
C ARG A 55 7.31 7.51 4.33
N HIS A 56 6.65 8.45 4.99
CA HIS A 56 5.62 8.16 5.98
C HIS A 56 4.30 7.80 5.31
N LEU A 57 3.76 6.66 5.69
CA LEU A 57 2.47 6.15 5.24
C LEU A 57 1.50 6.18 6.40
N ASP A 58 0.43 6.96 6.29
CA ASP A 58 -0.75 6.83 7.14
C ASP A 58 -1.80 5.97 6.43
N TYR A 59 -2.53 5.15 7.18
CA TYR A 59 -3.57 4.32 6.60
C TYR A 59 -4.80 4.19 7.49
N ASP A 60 -5.94 3.96 6.84
CA ASP A 60 -7.22 3.58 7.42
C ASP A 60 -7.71 2.32 6.72
N ALA A 61 -8.30 1.39 7.49
CA ALA A 61 -8.96 0.21 6.94
C ALA A 61 -10.24 -0.10 7.70
N SER A 62 -11.26 -0.55 6.97
CA SER A 62 -12.51 -0.99 7.54
C SER A 62 -13.06 -2.19 6.79
N TRP A 63 -13.79 -3.04 7.50
CA TRP A 63 -14.44 -4.23 6.94
C TRP A 63 -15.67 -4.61 7.74
N ASN A 64 -16.53 -5.39 7.10
CA ASN A 64 -17.72 -5.98 7.69
C ASN A 64 -18.09 -7.30 7.01
N GLY A 65 -19.03 -8.04 7.58
CA GLY A 65 -19.58 -9.25 6.98
C GLY A 65 -18.61 -10.41 6.88
N LEU A 66 -17.46 -10.37 7.59
CA LEU A 66 -16.50 -11.49 7.62
C LEU A 66 -17.13 -12.73 8.27
N THR A 67 -16.63 -13.92 7.93
CA THR A 67 -17.08 -15.22 8.49
C THR A 67 -16.74 -15.39 9.97
N GLY A 68 -15.94 -14.50 10.54
CA GLY A 68 -15.55 -14.46 11.94
C GLY A 68 -14.68 -13.24 12.23
N PRO A 69 -14.20 -13.08 13.47
CA PRO A 69 -13.27 -12.01 13.81
C PRO A 69 -12.03 -12.03 12.91
N ALA A 70 -11.54 -10.85 12.53
CA ALA A 70 -10.27 -10.73 11.83
C ALA A 70 -9.14 -11.21 12.74
N THR A 71 -8.30 -12.09 12.23
CA THR A 71 -7.11 -12.59 12.94
C THR A 71 -5.87 -11.80 12.58
N MET A 72 -5.81 -11.30 11.35
CA MET A 72 -4.73 -10.47 10.81
C MET A 72 -5.27 -9.58 9.69
N ALA A 73 -4.61 -8.46 9.46
CA ALA A 73 -4.79 -7.64 8.26
C ALA A 73 -3.45 -7.06 7.83
N HIS A 74 -3.20 -7.00 6.52
CA HIS A 74 -1.90 -6.60 5.98
C HIS A 74 -2.03 -5.82 4.68
N PHE A 75 -1.02 -4.99 4.41
CA PHE A 75 -0.64 -4.67 3.05
C PHE A 75 0.42 -5.66 2.59
N HIS A 76 0.24 -6.21 1.40
CA HIS A 76 1.13 -7.16 0.75
C HIS A 76 1.69 -6.58 -0.55
N GLY A 77 2.86 -7.04 -0.97
CA GLY A 77 3.49 -6.66 -2.23
C GLY A 77 4.92 -7.23 -2.35
N PRO A 78 5.57 -7.06 -3.51
CA PRO A 78 4.99 -6.57 -4.77
C PRO A 78 4.22 -7.68 -5.52
N ALA A 79 3.04 -7.37 -5.99
CA ALA A 79 2.24 -8.27 -6.82
C ALA A 79 1.29 -7.50 -7.73
N ALA A 80 1.15 -7.95 -8.97
CA ALA A 80 0.05 -7.58 -9.84
C ALA A 80 -1.28 -8.17 -9.33
N PRO A 81 -2.45 -7.63 -9.73
CA PRO A 81 -3.73 -8.27 -9.47
C PRO A 81 -3.74 -9.76 -9.83
N GLY A 82 -4.32 -10.60 -8.98
CA GLY A 82 -4.36 -12.04 -9.18
C GLY A 82 -3.08 -12.80 -8.80
N LYS A 83 -2.10 -12.14 -8.18
CA LYS A 83 -0.87 -12.75 -7.68
C LYS A 83 -0.73 -12.51 -6.16
N ASN A 84 -0.19 -13.50 -5.44
CA ASN A 84 0.11 -13.39 -4.03
C ASN A 84 1.54 -12.87 -3.80
N ALA A 85 1.75 -12.14 -2.71
CA ALA A 85 3.05 -11.65 -2.27
C ALA A 85 3.18 -11.65 -0.75
N GLY A 86 4.37 -11.39 -0.24
CA GLY A 86 4.67 -11.29 1.18
C GLY A 86 4.08 -10.04 1.84
N VAL A 87 4.08 -10.02 3.16
CA VAL A 87 3.63 -8.88 3.98
C VAL A 87 4.63 -7.73 3.85
N GLN A 88 4.11 -6.53 3.62
CA GLN A 88 4.86 -5.28 3.63
C GLN A 88 4.59 -4.46 4.90
N VAL A 89 3.32 -4.31 5.29
CA VAL A 89 2.91 -3.58 6.47
C VAL A 89 1.78 -4.33 7.17
N LYS A 90 1.86 -4.46 8.48
CA LYS A 90 0.77 -5.00 9.31
C LYS A 90 -0.24 -3.92 9.61
N ILE A 91 -1.51 -4.25 9.47
CA ILE A 91 -2.65 -3.36 9.72
C ILE A 91 -3.29 -3.79 11.05
N GLY A 92 -3.01 -3.06 12.15
CA GLY A 92 -3.61 -3.33 13.45
C GLY A 92 -3.39 -4.77 13.96
N ASP A 93 -2.17 -5.15 14.24
CA ASP A 93 -1.80 -6.50 14.69
C ASP A 93 -1.59 -6.57 16.21
N PRO A 94 -1.91 -7.68 16.92
CA PRO A 94 -2.71 -8.83 16.48
C PRO A 94 -4.23 -8.61 16.63
N ASN A 95 -5.04 -9.42 15.92
CA ASN A 95 -6.51 -9.42 16.01
C ASN A 95 -7.12 -8.01 15.80
N PRO A 96 -6.90 -7.42 14.62
CA PRO A 96 -7.33 -6.06 14.34
C PRO A 96 -8.86 -5.93 14.37
N THR A 97 -9.36 -4.82 14.90
CA THR A 97 -10.78 -4.46 14.85
C THR A 97 -11.06 -3.52 13.69
N SER A 98 -12.32 -3.48 13.23
CA SER A 98 -12.77 -2.56 12.18
C SER A 98 -13.65 -1.46 12.79
N PRO A 99 -13.41 -0.17 12.49
CA PRO A 99 -12.30 0.36 11.71
C PRO A 99 -10.96 0.34 12.46
N THR A 100 -9.86 0.42 11.73
CA THR A 100 -8.51 0.56 12.29
C THR A 100 -7.70 1.58 11.50
N THR A 101 -6.80 2.26 12.19
CA THR A 101 -5.87 3.24 11.60
C THR A 101 -4.45 2.94 12.07
N GLY A 102 -3.47 3.39 11.33
CA GLY A 102 -2.08 3.26 11.72
C GLY A 102 -1.14 3.94 10.75
N SER A 103 0.14 3.77 10.98
CA SER A 103 1.19 4.34 10.13
C SER A 103 2.41 3.43 10.03
N ALA A 104 3.23 3.67 9.02
CA ALA A 104 4.51 3.00 8.82
C ALA A 104 5.48 3.94 8.10
N THR A 105 6.78 3.76 8.33
CA THR A 105 7.81 4.39 7.51
C THR A 105 8.29 3.36 6.49
N LEU A 106 8.16 3.68 5.22
CA LEU A 106 8.49 2.79 4.11
C LEU A 106 9.97 2.90 3.71
N THR A 107 10.51 1.83 3.15
CA THR A 107 11.77 1.89 2.41
C THR A 107 11.55 2.54 1.03
N GLU A 108 12.61 2.96 0.36
CA GLU A 108 12.53 3.49 -1.01
C GLU A 108 11.94 2.47 -1.99
N GLU A 109 12.30 1.19 -1.83
CA GLU A 109 11.75 0.09 -2.62
C GLU A 109 10.25 -0.08 -2.40
N GLN A 110 9.79 -0.02 -1.14
CA GLN A 110 8.36 -0.10 -0.80
C GLN A 110 7.57 1.08 -1.38
N VAL A 111 8.13 2.29 -1.36
CA VAL A 111 7.53 3.47 -2.00
C VAL A 111 7.38 3.25 -3.50
N ALA A 112 8.43 2.75 -4.17
CA ALA A 112 8.38 2.46 -5.60
C ALA A 112 7.32 1.39 -5.94
N GLN A 113 7.24 0.31 -5.17
CA GLN A 113 6.25 -0.76 -5.35
C GLN A 113 4.82 -0.26 -5.15
N LEU A 114 4.56 0.49 -4.07
CA LEU A 114 3.24 1.05 -3.78
C LEU A 114 2.81 2.03 -4.88
N THR A 115 3.70 2.93 -5.29
CA THR A 115 3.43 3.92 -6.33
C THR A 115 3.19 3.26 -7.70
N ALA A 116 3.81 2.12 -7.96
CA ALA A 116 3.58 1.31 -9.16
C ALA A 116 2.28 0.48 -9.10
N GLY A 117 1.48 0.57 -8.02
CA GLY A 117 0.23 -0.18 -7.87
C GLY A 117 0.42 -1.66 -7.60
N GLN A 118 1.58 -2.04 -7.05
CA GLN A 118 1.95 -3.44 -6.80
C GLN A 118 1.62 -3.91 -5.37
N TRP A 119 0.84 -3.14 -4.63
CA TRP A 119 0.40 -3.54 -3.30
C TRP A 119 -1.09 -3.83 -3.25
N TYR A 120 -1.50 -4.71 -2.33
CA TYR A 120 -2.89 -4.99 -2.03
C TYR A 120 -3.13 -5.06 -0.53
N ALA A 121 -4.34 -4.68 -0.10
CA ALA A 121 -4.82 -4.88 1.25
C ALA A 121 -5.51 -6.25 1.36
N ASN A 122 -5.36 -6.92 2.50
CA ASN A 122 -5.90 -8.25 2.73
C ASN A 122 -6.29 -8.40 4.21
N VAL A 123 -7.46 -9.00 4.47
CA VAL A 123 -7.95 -9.30 5.83
C VAL A 123 -8.16 -10.80 5.94
N HIS A 124 -7.66 -11.38 7.03
CA HIS A 124 -7.67 -12.81 7.30
C HIS A 124 -8.62 -13.13 8.46
N THR A 125 -9.22 -14.33 8.43
CA THR A 125 -10.01 -14.90 9.52
C THR A 125 -9.55 -16.31 9.84
N ALA A 126 -10.03 -16.90 10.93
CA ALA A 126 -9.73 -18.29 11.26
C ALA A 126 -10.24 -19.26 10.18
N ALA A 127 -11.37 -18.97 9.54
CA ALA A 127 -11.92 -19.76 8.44
C ALA A 127 -11.12 -19.58 7.14
N ASN A 128 -10.49 -18.42 6.94
CA ASN A 128 -9.71 -18.07 5.76
C ASN A 128 -8.33 -17.52 6.16
N PRO A 129 -7.41 -18.36 6.66
CA PRO A 129 -6.11 -17.93 7.17
C PRO A 129 -5.19 -17.38 6.07
N GLY A 130 -5.42 -17.73 4.82
CA GLY A 130 -4.72 -17.16 3.66
C GLY A 130 -5.30 -15.83 3.14
N GLY A 131 -6.39 -15.36 3.73
CA GLY A 131 -7.13 -14.14 3.36
C GLY A 131 -8.59 -14.43 3.05
N GLU A 132 -9.47 -13.56 3.48
CA GLU A 132 -10.91 -13.64 3.23
C GLU A 132 -11.40 -12.57 2.27
N ILE A 133 -10.90 -11.36 2.41
CA ILE A 133 -11.16 -10.25 1.49
C ILE A 133 -9.84 -9.57 1.10
N ARG A 134 -9.78 -9.13 -0.14
CA ARG A 134 -8.60 -8.50 -0.73
C ARG A 134 -8.98 -7.37 -1.68
N GLY A 135 -8.12 -6.37 -1.82
CA GLY A 135 -8.25 -5.32 -2.83
C GLY A 135 -6.90 -4.72 -3.20
N GLN A 136 -6.68 -4.51 -4.51
CA GLN A 136 -5.47 -3.84 -4.99
C GLN A 136 -5.50 -2.36 -4.62
N LEU A 137 -4.39 -1.83 -4.08
CA LEU A 137 -4.22 -0.40 -3.85
C LEU A 137 -3.96 0.32 -5.17
N THR A 138 -4.79 1.31 -5.47
CA THR A 138 -4.67 2.15 -6.66
C THR A 138 -4.48 3.61 -6.28
N LYS A 139 -3.60 4.30 -6.99
CA LYS A 139 -3.38 5.75 -6.84
C LYS A 139 -4.65 6.51 -7.22
N GLN A 140 -4.99 7.52 -6.43
CA GLN A 140 -6.14 8.42 -6.62
C GLN A 140 -5.75 9.69 -7.36
#